data_a22fcfe95cd4757e7124b9619fc0bc9b
#
_entry.id   a22fcfe95cd4757e7124b9619fc0bc9b
#
_cell.length_a   1.000
_cell.length_b   1.000
_cell.length_c   1.000
_cell.angle_alpha   90.00
_cell.angle_beta   90.00
_cell.angle_gamma   90.00
#
_symmetry.space_group_name_H-M   'P 1'
#
loop_
_entity.id
_entity.type
_entity.pdbx_description
1 polymer ?
#
loop_
_entity_poly.entity_id
_entity_poly.type
_entity_poly.pdbx_seq_one_letter_code
_entity_poly.pdbx_strand_id
1 'polypeptide(L)'
;MRIRSGAFIAALLAAELALGLWILFAPTELGGSSTYSMTSGVSMQPLLYKNDLALVRTQTSYHVGDVVLYHSSVLGKPVLHRIILIQNGQFYFKGDNNNFVDPGYATRSELVGKLWVHVPELGIAVSWLGRPLHAGLLAGLASMFVVLTAGEPHRTRRRRTHHPCAATLPRSPARLEEQP
;
A
#
# COMPACT_ATOMS: atom_id res chain seq x y z
N MET A 1 -30.49 -13.48 7.24
CA MET A 1 -29.22 -12.70 7.36
C MET A 1 -29.28 -11.55 6.36
N ARG A 2 -29.76 -10.36 6.73
CA ARG A 2 -29.80 -9.18 5.84
C ARG A 2 -28.41 -8.54 5.87
N ILE A 3 -27.61 -8.84 4.87
CA ILE A 3 -26.36 -8.12 4.62
C ILE A 3 -26.80 -6.68 4.32
N ARG A 4 -26.33 -5.73 5.11
CA ARG A 4 -26.59 -4.31 4.90
C ARG A 4 -25.97 -3.95 3.55
N SER A 5 -26.78 -3.86 2.51
CA SER A 5 -26.36 -3.59 1.12
C SER A 5 -25.41 -2.39 1.02
N GLY A 6 -25.59 -1.37 1.86
CA GLY A 6 -24.69 -0.22 1.92
C GLY A 6 -23.26 -0.55 2.37
N ALA A 7 -23.07 -1.44 3.35
CA ALA A 7 -21.74 -1.84 3.79
C ALA A 7 -21.00 -2.68 2.72
N PHE A 8 -21.74 -3.51 1.99
CA PHE A 8 -21.18 -4.29 0.89
C PHE A 8 -20.72 -3.41 -0.28
N ILE A 9 -21.56 -2.43 -0.67
CA ILE A 9 -21.21 -1.47 -1.73
C ILE A 9 -19.99 -0.63 -1.32
N ALA A 10 -19.96 -0.14 -0.08
CA ALA A 10 -18.81 0.62 0.43
C ALA A 10 -17.51 -0.22 0.42
N ALA A 11 -17.59 -1.51 0.77
CA ALA A 11 -16.44 -2.41 0.73
C ALA A 11 -15.95 -2.65 -0.71
N LEU A 12 -16.85 -2.81 -1.67
CA LEU A 12 -16.50 -2.93 -3.09
C LEU A 12 -15.80 -1.68 -3.61
N LEU A 13 -16.37 -0.50 -3.36
CA LEU A 13 -15.76 0.78 -3.79
C LEU A 13 -14.38 0.99 -3.14
N ALA A 14 -14.22 0.63 -1.88
CA ALA A 14 -12.93 0.69 -1.20
C ALA A 14 -11.91 -0.28 -1.82
N ALA A 15 -12.33 -1.49 -2.20
CA ALA A 15 -11.48 -2.47 -2.86
C ALA A 15 -11.06 -2.02 -4.27
N GLU A 16 -11.97 -1.45 -5.05
CA GLU A 16 -11.66 -0.88 -6.38
C GLU A 16 -10.70 0.30 -6.27
N LEU A 17 -10.93 1.20 -5.30
CA LEU A 17 -10.01 2.31 -5.04
C LEU A 17 -8.62 1.81 -4.63
N ALA A 18 -8.56 0.84 -3.72
CA ALA A 18 -7.29 0.25 -3.28
C ALA A 18 -6.55 -0.44 -4.44
N LEU A 19 -7.27 -1.15 -5.31
CA LEU A 19 -6.70 -1.78 -6.50
C LEU A 19 -6.18 -0.71 -7.48
N GLY A 20 -6.94 0.35 -7.71
CA GLY A 20 -6.53 1.47 -8.57
C GLY A 20 -5.26 2.15 -8.04
N LEU A 21 -5.21 2.44 -6.75
CA LEU A 21 -4.01 2.99 -6.09
C LEU A 21 -2.83 2.01 -6.17
N TRP A 22 -3.08 0.71 -6.00
CA TRP A 22 -2.06 -0.31 -6.16
C TRP A 22 -1.46 -0.29 -7.57
N ILE A 23 -2.27 -0.32 -8.62
CA ILE A 23 -1.80 -0.29 -10.01
C ILE A 23 -0.97 0.98 -10.29
N LEU A 24 -1.39 2.12 -9.73
CA LEU A 24 -0.71 3.40 -9.95
C LEU A 24 0.60 3.53 -9.17
N PHE A 25 0.64 3.05 -7.94
CA PHE A 25 1.76 3.32 -7.02
C PHE A 25 2.57 2.09 -6.62
N ALA A 26 2.14 0.87 -6.91
CA ALA A 26 2.95 -0.28 -6.57
C ALA A 26 4.29 -0.28 -7.34
N PRO A 27 5.36 -0.74 -6.70
CA PRO A 27 6.65 -0.92 -7.37
C PRO A 27 6.55 -1.96 -8.49
N THR A 28 7.45 -1.83 -9.47
CA THR A 28 7.54 -2.78 -10.59
C THR A 28 7.78 -4.22 -10.13
N GLU A 29 8.50 -4.41 -9.03
CA GLU A 29 8.75 -5.71 -8.40
C GLU A 29 7.48 -6.39 -7.87
N LEU A 30 6.43 -5.61 -7.61
CA LEU A 30 5.12 -6.07 -7.15
C LEU A 30 4.04 -5.96 -8.23
N GLY A 31 4.44 -5.87 -9.50
CA GLY A 31 3.54 -5.80 -10.65
C GLY A 31 2.94 -4.42 -10.92
N GLY A 32 3.42 -3.37 -10.26
CA GLY A 32 3.03 -1.99 -10.52
C GLY A 32 3.79 -1.35 -11.69
N SER A 33 3.59 -0.05 -11.90
CA SER A 33 4.17 0.71 -13.02
C SER A 33 5.24 1.72 -12.60
N SER A 34 5.60 1.76 -11.31
CA SER A 34 6.48 2.80 -10.76
C SER A 34 7.75 2.20 -10.17
N THR A 35 8.89 2.82 -10.43
CA THR A 35 10.15 2.52 -9.75
C THR A 35 10.43 3.63 -8.76
N TYR A 36 10.87 3.25 -7.56
CA TYR A 36 11.17 4.17 -6.48
C TYR A 36 12.68 4.38 -6.37
N SER A 37 13.08 5.63 -6.22
CA SER A 37 14.48 5.99 -5.99
C SER A 37 14.56 7.05 -4.88
N MET A 38 15.41 6.80 -3.89
CA MET A 38 15.68 7.79 -2.86
C MET A 38 16.88 8.64 -3.26
N THR A 39 16.72 9.96 -3.21
CA THR A 39 17.78 10.89 -3.53
C THR A 39 18.80 10.97 -2.39
N SER A 40 20.06 10.79 -2.70
CA SER A 40 21.16 10.83 -1.71
C SER A 40 22.09 12.03 -1.87
N GLY A 41 22.04 12.68 -3.03
CA GLY A 41 22.90 13.81 -3.40
C GLY A 41 22.20 15.16 -3.39
N VAL A 42 22.95 16.18 -3.77
CA VAL A 42 22.50 17.57 -3.93
C VAL A 42 22.50 18.01 -5.40
N SER A 43 22.84 17.10 -6.32
CA SER A 43 23.05 17.40 -7.74
C SER A 43 21.79 17.86 -8.47
N MET A 44 20.61 17.57 -7.95
CA MET A 44 19.32 17.94 -8.55
C MET A 44 18.61 19.07 -7.80
N GLN A 45 19.29 19.77 -6.90
CA GLN A 45 18.73 20.97 -6.29
C GLN A 45 18.56 22.10 -7.34
N PRO A 46 17.51 22.95 -7.20
CA PRO A 46 16.48 22.97 -6.15
C PRO A 46 15.30 22.01 -6.39
N LEU A 47 15.28 21.26 -7.51
CA LEU A 47 14.15 20.38 -7.84
C LEU A 47 13.97 19.23 -6.85
N LEU A 48 15.07 18.60 -6.44
CA LEU A 48 15.09 17.47 -5.51
C LEU A 48 16.14 17.70 -4.43
N TYR A 49 15.76 17.41 -3.20
CA TYR A 49 16.64 17.47 -2.05
C TYR A 49 17.03 16.06 -1.57
N LYS A 50 18.05 15.99 -0.73
CA LYS A 50 18.46 14.74 -0.11
C LYS A 50 17.31 14.15 0.71
N ASN A 51 17.12 12.83 0.59
CA ASN A 51 16.06 12.04 1.21
C ASN A 51 14.65 12.25 0.60
N ASP A 52 14.53 12.94 -0.51
CA ASP A 52 13.28 12.92 -1.26
C ASP A 52 13.07 11.53 -1.87
N LEU A 53 11.82 11.11 -1.92
CA LEU A 53 11.43 9.90 -2.65
C LEU A 53 10.98 10.30 -4.05
N ALA A 54 11.74 9.87 -5.05
CA ALA A 54 11.42 10.04 -6.46
C ALA A 54 10.71 8.81 -7.00
N LEU A 55 9.54 9.00 -7.61
CA LEU A 55 8.80 7.99 -8.36
C LEU A 55 9.05 8.22 -9.83
N VAL A 56 9.61 7.22 -10.49
CA VAL A 56 9.87 7.26 -11.94
C VAL A 56 9.04 6.21 -12.66
N ARG A 57 8.68 6.53 -13.90
CA ARG A 57 7.93 5.63 -14.78
C ARG A 57 8.63 5.47 -16.12
N THR A 58 8.67 4.25 -16.61
CA THR A 58 9.15 3.97 -17.95
C THR A 58 8.26 4.68 -18.97
N GLN A 59 8.89 5.33 -19.97
CA GLN A 59 8.20 6.05 -21.04
C GLN A 59 8.52 5.40 -22.39
N THR A 60 7.63 5.59 -23.35
CA THR A 60 7.88 5.19 -24.74
C THR A 60 8.91 6.09 -25.41
N SER A 61 8.94 7.37 -25.07
CA SER A 61 9.88 8.38 -25.58
C SER A 61 10.41 9.25 -24.46
N TYR A 62 11.63 9.76 -24.66
CA TYR A 62 12.30 10.71 -23.77
C TYR A 62 12.78 11.91 -24.57
N HIS A 63 12.79 13.09 -23.95
CA HIS A 63 13.13 14.36 -24.58
C HIS A 63 14.19 15.11 -23.76
N VAL A 64 14.89 16.00 -24.41
CA VAL A 64 15.77 16.95 -23.72
C VAL A 64 14.94 17.76 -22.71
N GLY A 65 15.44 17.90 -21.51
CA GLY A 65 14.76 18.51 -20.38
C GLY A 65 14.09 17.51 -19.42
N ASP A 66 13.86 16.26 -19.83
CA ASP A 66 13.31 15.23 -18.94
C ASP A 66 14.31 14.88 -17.83
N VAL A 67 13.81 14.75 -16.60
CA VAL A 67 14.59 14.20 -15.48
C VAL A 67 14.37 12.70 -15.47
N VAL A 68 15.44 11.93 -15.58
CA VAL A 68 15.41 10.49 -15.82
C VAL A 68 16.32 9.75 -14.84
N LEU A 69 15.81 8.67 -14.28
CA LEU A 69 16.61 7.67 -13.58
C LEU A 69 17.22 6.74 -14.62
N TYR A 70 18.55 6.61 -14.61
CA TYR A 70 19.28 5.74 -15.52
C TYR A 70 20.41 5.01 -14.79
N HIS A 71 20.84 3.89 -15.32
CA HIS A 71 22.03 3.18 -14.84
C HIS A 71 23.27 3.75 -15.51
N SER A 72 24.09 4.45 -14.73
CA SER A 72 25.37 4.96 -15.23
C SER A 72 26.40 3.84 -15.28
N SER A 73 26.82 3.46 -16.48
CA SER A 73 27.88 2.47 -16.68
C SER A 73 29.22 2.95 -16.12
N VAL A 74 29.45 4.27 -16.13
CA VAL A 74 30.70 4.88 -15.60
C VAL A 74 30.71 4.90 -14.08
N LEU A 75 29.58 5.21 -13.44
CA LEU A 75 29.46 5.31 -11.97
C LEU A 75 29.07 3.98 -11.32
N GLY A 76 28.64 2.98 -12.09
CA GLY A 76 28.21 1.68 -11.61
C GLY A 76 26.97 1.72 -10.70
N LYS A 77 26.15 2.77 -10.80
CA LYS A 77 24.98 2.97 -9.94
C LYS A 77 23.85 3.71 -10.67
N PRO A 78 22.62 3.61 -10.17
CA PRO A 78 21.53 4.44 -10.68
C PRO A 78 21.75 5.90 -10.33
N VAL A 79 21.46 6.78 -11.31
CA VAL A 79 21.59 8.24 -11.21
C VAL A 79 20.32 8.87 -11.72
N LEU A 80 19.82 9.90 -11.03
CA LEU A 80 18.66 10.68 -11.43
C LEU A 80 19.11 12.07 -11.83
N HIS A 81 19.22 12.33 -13.14
CA HIS A 81 19.65 13.62 -13.69
C HIS A 81 18.81 14.03 -14.89
N ARG A 82 19.05 15.23 -15.41
CA ARG A 82 18.32 15.80 -16.54
C ARG A 82 19.00 15.50 -17.87
N ILE A 83 18.22 15.07 -18.86
CA ILE A 83 18.70 14.93 -20.24
C ILE A 83 18.99 16.32 -20.81
N ILE A 84 20.24 16.54 -21.21
CA ILE A 84 20.67 17.81 -21.84
C ILE A 84 20.87 17.67 -23.33
N LEU A 85 21.12 16.46 -23.83
CA LEU A 85 21.35 16.20 -25.26
C LEU A 85 20.94 14.78 -25.58
N ILE A 86 20.36 14.59 -26.76
CA ILE A 86 20.09 13.27 -27.36
C ILE A 86 20.73 13.26 -28.73
N GLN A 87 21.69 12.37 -28.98
CA GLN A 87 22.39 12.26 -30.23
C GLN A 87 22.65 10.79 -30.58
N ASN A 88 22.31 10.36 -31.77
CA ASN A 88 22.51 8.97 -32.25
C ASN A 88 21.97 7.88 -31.31
N GLY A 89 20.83 8.13 -30.66
CA GLY A 89 20.25 7.19 -29.69
C GLY A 89 20.95 7.16 -28.33
N GLN A 90 21.91 8.03 -28.09
CA GLN A 90 22.62 8.22 -26.84
C GLN A 90 22.08 9.43 -26.08
N PHE A 91 21.92 9.28 -24.76
CA PHE A 91 21.40 10.29 -23.86
C PHE A 91 22.51 10.82 -22.98
N TYR A 92 22.67 12.12 -22.95
CA TYR A 92 23.66 12.83 -22.13
C TYR A 92 22.96 13.59 -21.02
N PHE A 93 23.54 13.55 -19.83
CA PHE A 93 22.90 14.03 -18.61
C PHE A 93 23.72 15.08 -17.90
N LYS A 94 23.00 15.84 -17.08
CA LYS A 94 23.60 16.80 -16.14
C LYS A 94 22.68 16.96 -14.93
N GLY A 95 23.25 17.01 -13.75
CA GLY A 95 22.53 17.42 -12.55
C GLY A 95 22.22 18.91 -12.57
N ASP A 96 21.02 19.30 -12.14
CA ASP A 96 20.59 20.71 -12.19
C ASP A 96 21.53 21.64 -11.39
N ASN A 97 22.09 21.13 -10.31
CA ASN A 97 23.05 21.85 -9.45
C ASN A 97 24.54 21.61 -9.81
N ASN A 98 24.80 20.82 -10.82
CA ASN A 98 26.18 20.56 -11.23
C ASN A 98 26.66 21.66 -12.22
N ASN A 99 27.96 21.97 -12.21
CA ASN A 99 28.59 22.83 -13.21
C ASN A 99 29.24 22.04 -14.36
N PHE A 100 29.13 20.68 -14.33
CA PHE A 100 29.70 19.78 -15.34
C PHE A 100 28.65 18.83 -15.88
N VAL A 101 28.88 18.27 -17.03
CA VAL A 101 28.10 17.21 -17.68
C VAL A 101 28.53 15.87 -17.10
N ASP A 102 27.61 14.94 -16.93
CA ASP A 102 27.93 13.60 -16.45
C ASP A 102 28.89 12.89 -17.42
N PRO A 103 29.85 12.13 -16.93
CA PRO A 103 30.76 11.39 -17.77
C PRO A 103 30.03 10.27 -18.52
N GLY A 104 30.29 10.18 -19.83
CA GLY A 104 29.68 9.14 -20.68
C GLY A 104 28.26 9.48 -21.12
N TYR A 105 27.54 8.45 -21.52
CA TYR A 105 26.16 8.52 -21.97
C TYR A 105 25.39 7.27 -21.52
N ALA A 106 24.09 7.30 -21.60
CA ALA A 106 23.27 6.10 -21.49
C ALA A 106 22.54 5.81 -22.80
N THR A 107 22.30 4.54 -23.02
CA THR A 107 21.43 4.05 -24.11
C THR A 107 20.00 3.91 -23.60
N ARG A 108 19.07 3.68 -24.53
CA ARG A 108 17.64 3.47 -24.18
C ARG A 108 17.42 2.36 -23.16
N SER A 109 18.19 1.28 -23.22
CA SER A 109 18.08 0.14 -22.32
C SER A 109 18.55 0.41 -20.89
N GLU A 110 19.39 1.44 -20.70
CA GLU A 110 19.89 1.87 -19.41
C GLU A 110 18.96 2.86 -18.71
N LEU A 111 17.93 3.38 -19.43
CA LEU A 111 16.93 4.27 -18.85
C LEU A 111 15.88 3.46 -18.07
N VAL A 112 15.76 3.72 -16.80
CA VAL A 112 14.75 3.12 -15.92
C VAL A 112 13.41 3.82 -16.08
N GLY A 113 13.41 5.15 -16.01
CA GLY A 113 12.17 5.90 -16.16
C GLY A 113 12.34 7.41 -15.96
N LYS A 114 11.34 8.16 -16.43
CA LYS A 114 11.21 9.61 -16.23
C LYS A 114 10.60 9.89 -14.87
N LEU A 115 11.09 10.91 -14.19
CA LEU A 115 10.49 11.42 -12.95
C LEU A 115 9.03 11.80 -13.20
N TRP A 116 8.16 11.17 -12.44
CA TRP A 116 6.72 11.43 -12.47
C TRP A 116 6.27 12.28 -11.29
N VAL A 117 6.67 11.88 -10.08
CA VAL A 117 6.35 12.57 -8.83
C VAL A 117 7.55 12.47 -7.91
N HIS A 118 7.79 13.49 -7.10
CA HIS A 118 8.67 13.39 -5.95
C HIS A 118 7.91 13.79 -4.69
N VAL A 119 8.27 13.18 -3.57
CA VAL A 119 7.70 13.50 -2.26
C VAL A 119 8.85 13.87 -1.34
N PRO A 120 8.88 15.13 -0.87
CA PRO A 120 9.93 15.63 0.01
C PRO A 120 10.03 14.79 1.27
N GLU A 121 11.27 14.46 1.68
CA GLU A 121 11.61 13.78 2.94
C GLU A 121 10.98 12.39 3.15
N LEU A 122 10.11 11.92 2.25
CA LEU A 122 9.44 10.62 2.41
C LEU A 122 10.43 9.45 2.35
N GLY A 123 11.58 9.63 1.73
CA GLY A 123 12.66 8.65 1.73
C GLY A 123 13.13 8.28 3.14
N ILE A 124 13.09 9.23 4.09
CA ILE A 124 13.40 8.96 5.50
C ILE A 124 12.40 7.97 6.09
N ALA A 125 11.10 8.23 5.90
CA ALA A 125 10.04 7.35 6.41
C ALA A 125 10.11 5.95 5.78
N VAL A 126 10.34 5.88 4.46
CA VAL A 126 10.49 4.61 3.73
C VAL A 126 11.71 3.83 4.23
N SER A 127 12.85 4.51 4.40
CA SER A 127 14.07 3.87 4.90
C SER A 127 13.93 3.40 6.35
N TRP A 128 13.19 4.15 7.18
CA TRP A 128 12.89 3.78 8.55
C TRP A 128 11.97 2.55 8.61
N LEU A 129 10.91 2.54 7.80
CA LEU A 129 9.96 1.42 7.72
C LEU A 129 10.59 0.15 7.12
N GLY A 130 11.53 0.31 6.19
CA GLY A 130 12.27 -0.80 5.58
C GLY A 130 13.20 -1.56 6.54
N ARG A 131 13.42 -1.04 7.76
CA ARG A 131 14.18 -1.75 8.77
C ARG A 131 13.33 -2.87 9.39
N PRO A 132 13.78 -4.14 9.40
CA PRO A 132 12.95 -5.28 9.81
C PRO A 132 12.42 -5.17 11.25
N LEU A 133 13.19 -4.54 12.14
CA LEU A 133 12.75 -4.31 13.53
C LEU A 133 11.52 -3.37 13.61
N HIS A 134 11.52 -2.27 12.84
CA HIS A 134 10.41 -1.32 12.86
C HIS A 134 9.17 -1.91 12.19
N ALA A 135 9.34 -2.58 11.05
CA ALA A 135 8.26 -3.29 10.37
C ALA A 135 7.63 -4.36 11.27
N GLY A 136 8.47 -5.14 11.98
CA GLY A 136 8.02 -6.16 12.93
C GLY A 136 7.24 -5.57 14.12
N LEU A 137 7.72 -4.46 14.68
CA LEU A 137 7.03 -3.76 15.77
C LEU A 137 5.66 -3.24 15.33
N LEU A 138 5.58 -2.61 14.16
CA LEU A 138 4.31 -2.10 13.62
C LEU A 138 3.33 -3.24 13.31
N ALA A 139 3.80 -4.34 12.73
CA ALA A 139 2.97 -5.51 12.47
C ALA A 139 2.46 -6.13 13.78
N GLY A 140 3.31 -6.23 14.81
CA GLY A 140 2.94 -6.70 16.14
C GLY A 140 1.90 -5.82 16.81
N LEU A 141 2.08 -4.50 16.78
CA LEU A 141 1.11 -3.54 17.32
C LEU A 141 -0.23 -3.59 16.58
N ALA A 142 -0.20 -3.66 15.25
CA ALA A 142 -1.40 -3.79 14.43
C ALA A 142 -2.16 -5.09 14.74
N SER A 143 -1.44 -6.22 14.85
CA SER A 143 -2.03 -7.52 15.21
C SER A 143 -2.65 -7.48 16.61
N MET A 144 -1.96 -6.88 17.57
CA MET A 144 -2.47 -6.71 18.93
C MET A 144 -3.73 -5.83 18.94
N PHE A 145 -3.74 -4.74 18.19
CA PHE A 145 -4.91 -3.87 18.05
C PHE A 145 -6.11 -4.61 17.46
N VAL A 146 -5.90 -5.41 16.40
CA VAL A 146 -6.97 -6.24 15.80
C VAL A 146 -7.50 -7.24 16.80
N VAL A 147 -6.64 -7.94 17.56
CA VAL A 147 -7.07 -8.89 18.59
C VAL A 147 -7.89 -8.21 19.69
N LEU A 148 -7.45 -7.04 20.16
CA LEU A 148 -8.15 -6.28 21.20
C LEU A 148 -9.52 -5.75 20.72
N THR A 149 -9.62 -5.33 19.45
CA THR A 149 -10.88 -4.80 18.91
C THR A 149 -11.83 -5.89 18.41
N ALA A 150 -11.31 -7.02 17.92
CA ALA A 150 -12.11 -8.17 17.50
C ALA A 150 -12.59 -9.03 18.67
N GLY A 151 -12.06 -8.82 19.87
CA GLY A 151 -12.25 -9.68 21.04
C GLY A 151 -13.56 -9.52 21.82
N GLU A 152 -14.60 -8.88 21.28
CA GLU A 152 -15.93 -8.95 21.86
C GLU A 152 -16.70 -10.16 21.29
N PRO A 153 -16.67 -11.33 21.95
CA PRO A 153 -17.58 -12.41 21.56
C PRO A 153 -18.99 -11.90 21.84
N HIS A 154 -19.80 -11.79 20.80
CA HIS A 154 -21.24 -11.66 20.93
C HIS A 154 -21.71 -12.79 21.87
N ARG A 155 -21.86 -12.46 23.16
CA ARG A 155 -22.54 -13.31 24.13
C ARG A 155 -23.95 -13.51 23.61
N THR A 156 -24.15 -14.54 22.82
CA THR A 156 -25.49 -15.02 22.49
C THR A 156 -26.18 -15.34 23.80
N ARG A 157 -27.03 -14.40 24.21
CA ARG A 157 -27.92 -14.54 25.36
C ARG A 157 -28.79 -15.75 25.06
N ARG A 158 -28.34 -16.92 25.52
CA ARG A 158 -29.09 -18.18 25.44
C ARG A 158 -30.41 -17.92 26.13
N ARG A 159 -31.46 -17.67 25.37
CA ARG A 159 -32.84 -17.56 25.84
C ARG A 159 -33.15 -18.86 26.52
N ARG A 160 -33.15 -18.86 27.86
CA ARG A 160 -33.72 -19.96 28.65
C ARG A 160 -35.20 -20.00 28.24
N THR A 161 -35.55 -21.01 27.47
CA THR A 161 -36.93 -21.39 27.27
C THR A 161 -37.41 -21.94 28.61
N HIS A 162 -38.20 -21.16 29.33
CA HIS A 162 -38.98 -21.67 30.45
C HIS A 162 -39.98 -22.66 29.84
N HIS A 163 -39.79 -23.93 30.08
CA HIS A 163 -40.86 -24.88 29.91
C HIS A 163 -41.92 -24.57 30.96
N PRO A 164 -43.19 -24.33 30.60
CA PRO A 164 -44.26 -24.23 31.59
C PRO A 164 -44.47 -25.60 32.19
N CYS A 165 -44.44 -25.68 33.53
CA CYS A 165 -44.83 -26.84 34.29
C CYS A 165 -46.20 -27.35 33.83
N ALA A 166 -46.29 -28.62 33.50
CA ALA A 166 -47.51 -29.30 33.22
C ALA A 166 -48.50 -29.16 34.42
N ALA A 167 -49.64 -28.57 34.14
CA ALA A 167 -50.72 -28.46 35.08
C ALA A 167 -51.20 -29.87 35.49
N THR A 168 -51.15 -30.13 36.77
CA THR A 168 -51.70 -31.34 37.39
C THR A 168 -53.20 -31.37 37.21
N LEU A 169 -53.73 -32.38 36.50
CA LEU A 169 -55.15 -32.63 36.38
C LEU A 169 -55.77 -32.99 37.73
N PRO A 170 -56.96 -32.48 38.11
CA PRO A 170 -57.63 -32.88 39.32
C PRO A 170 -58.22 -34.32 39.22
N ARG A 171 -57.93 -35.14 40.22
CA ARG A 171 -58.54 -36.45 40.37
C ARG A 171 -60.06 -36.32 40.57
N SER A 172 -60.81 -36.96 39.69
CA SER A 172 -62.26 -37.23 39.87
C SER A 172 -62.59 -38.03 41.11
N PRO A 173 -63.59 -37.64 41.91
CA PRO A 173 -64.01 -38.48 43.07
C PRO A 173 -64.78 -39.75 42.66
N ALA A 174 -64.43 -40.86 43.24
CA ALA A 174 -65.13 -42.14 43.06
C ALA A 174 -66.55 -42.05 43.58
N ARG A 175 -67.49 -42.49 42.76
CA ARG A 175 -68.88 -42.67 43.07
C ARG A 175 -68.99 -44.00 43.86
N LEU A 176 -69.44 -43.92 45.11
CA LEU A 176 -69.92 -45.06 45.86
C LEU A 176 -71.29 -45.40 45.34
N GLU A 177 -71.39 -46.54 44.80
CA GLU A 177 -72.71 -47.16 44.49
C GLU A 177 -73.07 -48.10 45.65
N GLU A 178 -74.18 -47.74 46.26
CA GLU A 178 -74.88 -48.52 47.25
C GLU A 178 -75.79 -49.53 46.54
N GLN A 179 -75.78 -50.74 47.04
CA GLN A 179 -76.77 -51.77 46.69
C GLN A 179 -77.80 -51.95 47.83
N PRO A 180 -79.00 -52.40 47.48
CA PRO A 180 -79.50 -53.54 48.21
C PRO A 180 -79.46 -54.85 47.42
#